data_192af53777213b4dd44abdb25c567e13
#
_entry.id   192af53777213b4dd44abdb25c567e13
#
_cell.length_a   1.000
_cell.length_b   1.000
_cell.length_c   1.000
_cell.angle_alpha   90.00
_cell.angle_beta   90.00
_cell.angle_gamma   90.00
#
_symmetry.space_group_name_H-M   'P 1'
#
loop_
_entity.id
_entity.type
_entity.pdbx_description
1 polymer ?
#
loop_
_entity_poly.entity_id
_entity_poly.type
_entity_poly.pdbx_seq_one_letter_code
_entity_poly.pdbx_strand_id
1 'polypeptide(L)'
;VLSTRRDLIPTDIADELARLQDRVPPFDSHLALAGIEKAYGRPANEVFAEFDPVPVASASIAQVHFARLKPEDGGHEVAVKILRPNMLPVIRHDLALLDTFAMLLEKLWSDGKRLKPREVVAEFAKYLHDELDLMREAANASQLRRNFAESKLLIVPEVHWDLCTGTVMVMERMQGTPISQIDRLRADGIDVSRLSAAGVEIFFTQVF
;
A
#
# COMPACT_ATOMS: atom_id res chain seq x y z
N VAL A 1 12.72 2.18 0.77
CA VAL A 1 13.61 1.73 1.84
C VAL A 1 14.80 2.67 1.98
N LEU A 2 15.62 2.92 0.92
CA LEU A 2 16.81 3.79 1.04
C LEU A 2 16.46 5.24 1.36
N SER A 3 15.38 5.77 0.84
CA SER A 3 14.91 7.14 1.10
C SER A 3 14.44 7.39 2.54
N THR A 4 14.09 6.33 3.28
CA THR A 4 13.74 6.40 4.71
C THR A 4 14.94 6.21 5.63
N ARG A 5 16.07 5.71 5.11
CA ARG A 5 17.31 5.43 5.83
C ARG A 5 18.36 6.49 5.54
N ARG A 6 18.09 7.72 6.00
CA ARG A 6 18.98 8.89 5.84
C ARG A 6 20.35 8.72 6.54
N ASP A 7 20.46 7.71 7.41
CA ASP A 7 21.69 7.31 8.08
C ASP A 7 22.64 6.51 7.17
N LEU A 8 22.15 5.93 6.06
CA LEU A 8 22.93 5.07 5.16
C LEU A 8 23.45 5.76 3.91
N ILE A 9 22.90 6.90 3.55
CA ILE A 9 23.22 7.61 2.29
C ILE A 9 23.39 9.11 2.57
N PRO A 10 24.16 9.84 1.72
CA PRO A 10 24.28 11.29 1.80
C PRO A 10 22.90 11.99 1.75
N THR A 11 22.77 13.08 2.50
CA THR A 11 21.47 13.77 2.68
C THR A 11 20.89 14.31 1.37
N ASP A 12 21.73 14.80 0.45
CA ASP A 12 21.35 15.25 -0.88
C ASP A 12 20.73 14.13 -1.71
N ILE A 13 21.31 12.93 -1.70
CA ILE A 13 20.77 11.74 -2.35
C ILE A 13 19.48 11.28 -1.67
N ALA A 14 19.44 11.31 -0.33
CA ALA A 14 18.23 10.96 0.43
C ALA A 14 17.07 11.89 0.10
N ASP A 15 17.32 13.19 -0.06
CA ASP A 15 16.31 14.19 -0.40
C ASP A 15 15.79 14.02 -1.84
N GLU A 16 16.65 13.69 -2.79
CA GLU A 16 16.20 13.36 -4.16
C GLU A 16 15.39 12.06 -4.21
N LEU A 17 15.80 11.02 -3.47
CA LEU A 17 15.03 9.78 -3.36
C LEU A 17 13.69 9.98 -2.63
N ALA A 18 13.62 10.88 -1.64
CA ALA A 18 12.37 11.21 -0.96
C ALA A 18 11.36 11.86 -1.93
N ARG A 19 11.81 12.66 -2.89
CA ARG A 19 10.93 13.23 -3.93
C ARG A 19 10.27 12.18 -4.81
N LEU A 20 10.86 10.99 -4.94
CA LEU A 20 10.29 9.87 -5.68
C LEU A 20 9.21 9.12 -4.89
N GLN A 21 9.17 9.26 -3.55
CA GLN A 21 8.22 8.53 -2.69
C GLN A 21 6.82 9.14 -2.67
N ASP A 22 6.71 10.48 -2.63
CA ASP A 22 5.48 11.15 -2.18
C ASP A 22 4.66 11.80 -3.30
N ARG A 23 5.02 11.59 -4.58
CA ARG A 23 4.39 12.30 -5.69
C ARG A 23 4.04 11.42 -6.89
N VAL A 24 3.48 10.26 -6.62
CA VAL A 24 2.85 9.53 -7.73
C VAL A 24 1.52 10.22 -8.02
N PRO A 25 1.35 10.85 -9.20
CA PRO A 25 0.09 11.51 -9.54
C PRO A 25 -1.04 10.48 -9.51
N PRO A 26 -2.20 10.87 -8.99
CA PRO A 26 -3.36 10.00 -9.06
C PRO A 26 -3.69 9.68 -10.53
N PHE A 27 -4.17 8.47 -10.77
CA PHE A 27 -4.76 8.17 -12.07
C PHE A 27 -6.19 8.75 -12.13
N ASP A 28 -6.67 8.93 -13.34
CA ASP A 28 -7.94 9.61 -13.60
C ASP A 28 -9.11 8.90 -12.90
N SER A 29 -10.01 9.70 -12.33
CA SER A 29 -11.18 9.23 -11.58
C SER A 29 -12.09 8.31 -12.41
N HIS A 30 -12.17 8.54 -13.74
CA HIS A 30 -12.94 7.65 -14.61
C HIS A 30 -12.36 6.24 -14.67
N LEU A 31 -11.04 6.09 -14.56
CA LEU A 31 -10.38 4.78 -14.49
C LEU A 31 -10.63 4.10 -13.14
N ALA A 32 -10.74 4.87 -12.05
CA ALA A 32 -11.11 4.33 -10.75
C ALA A 32 -12.54 3.77 -10.79
N LEU A 33 -13.49 4.54 -11.33
CA LEU A 33 -14.87 4.11 -11.49
C LEU A 33 -15.00 2.88 -12.40
N ALA A 34 -14.29 2.86 -13.53
CA ALA A 34 -14.23 1.69 -14.40
C ALA A 34 -13.61 0.47 -13.72
N GLY A 35 -12.62 0.67 -12.83
CA GLY A 35 -12.03 -0.37 -11.99
C GLY A 35 -13.05 -0.97 -11.02
N ILE A 36 -13.86 -0.15 -10.37
CA ILE A 36 -14.97 -0.57 -9.50
C ILE A 36 -16.00 -1.37 -10.30
N GLU A 37 -16.46 -0.82 -11.42
CA GLU A 37 -17.44 -1.49 -12.29
C GLU A 37 -16.94 -2.85 -12.78
N LYS A 38 -15.67 -2.93 -13.18
CA LYS A 38 -15.05 -4.21 -13.57
C LYS A 38 -14.97 -5.20 -12.40
N ALA A 39 -14.68 -4.73 -11.19
CA ALA A 39 -14.54 -5.57 -10.00
C ALA A 39 -15.88 -6.16 -9.53
N TYR A 40 -16.96 -5.36 -9.60
CA TYR A 40 -18.27 -5.74 -9.05
C TYR A 40 -19.31 -6.08 -10.12
N GLY A 41 -19.04 -5.84 -11.42
CA GLY A 41 -20.01 -6.01 -12.51
C GLY A 41 -21.18 -5.02 -12.49
N ARG A 42 -21.08 -3.95 -11.67
CA ARG A 42 -22.06 -2.88 -11.51
C ARG A 42 -21.40 -1.56 -11.18
N PRO A 43 -21.97 -0.42 -11.53
CA PRO A 43 -21.37 0.90 -11.31
C PRO A 43 -21.28 1.27 -9.82
N ALA A 44 -20.37 2.19 -9.46
CA ALA A 44 -20.05 2.54 -8.08
C ALA A 44 -21.28 3.03 -7.28
N ASN A 45 -22.22 3.72 -7.90
CA ASN A 45 -23.47 4.19 -7.26
C ASN A 45 -24.46 3.06 -6.94
N GLU A 46 -24.28 1.89 -7.51
CA GLU A 46 -25.02 0.68 -7.15
C GLU A 46 -24.33 -0.13 -6.04
N VAL A 47 -23.05 0.13 -5.79
CA VAL A 47 -22.26 -0.52 -4.72
C VAL A 47 -22.27 0.33 -3.47
N PHE A 48 -22.02 1.62 -3.60
CA PHE A 48 -21.89 2.59 -2.50
C PHE A 48 -23.07 3.57 -2.52
N ALA A 49 -23.48 4.08 -1.36
CA ALA A 49 -24.43 5.19 -1.26
C ALA A 49 -23.81 6.50 -1.75
N GLU A 50 -22.52 6.70 -1.41
CA GLU A 50 -21.70 7.83 -1.84
C GLU A 50 -20.30 7.33 -2.18
N PHE A 51 -19.71 7.84 -3.24
CA PHE A 51 -18.32 7.58 -3.62
C PHE A 51 -17.64 8.89 -4.03
N ASP A 52 -16.55 9.25 -3.34
CA ASP A 52 -15.77 10.43 -3.69
C ASP A 52 -14.81 10.08 -4.85
N PRO A 53 -14.98 10.68 -6.03
CA PRO A 53 -14.09 10.43 -7.17
C PRO A 53 -12.69 11.03 -6.99
N VAL A 54 -12.51 11.95 -6.03
CA VAL A 54 -11.21 12.54 -5.72
C VAL A 54 -10.45 11.63 -4.75
N PRO A 55 -9.28 11.08 -5.12
CA PRO A 55 -8.54 10.21 -4.22
C PRO A 55 -7.91 10.99 -3.06
N VAL A 56 -7.96 10.41 -1.87
CA VAL A 56 -7.35 10.97 -0.65
C VAL A 56 -5.88 10.60 -0.52
N ALA A 57 -5.46 9.53 -1.21
CA ALA A 57 -4.07 9.09 -1.29
C ALA A 57 -3.80 8.40 -2.62
N SER A 58 -2.58 8.57 -3.14
CA SER A 58 -2.12 7.89 -4.34
C SER A 58 -0.73 7.31 -4.12
N ALA A 59 -0.59 6.02 -4.39
CA ALA A 59 0.66 5.27 -4.32
C ALA A 59 1.06 4.75 -5.71
N SER A 60 2.22 4.08 -5.78
CA SER A 60 2.75 3.53 -7.05
C SER A 60 1.77 2.58 -7.74
N ILE A 61 1.11 1.71 -6.98
CA ILE A 61 0.25 0.63 -7.52
C ILE A 61 -1.24 0.83 -7.27
N ALA A 62 -1.64 1.75 -6.37
CA ALA A 62 -3.04 1.95 -5.99
C ALA A 62 -3.33 3.38 -5.60
N GLN A 63 -4.60 3.73 -5.53
CA GLN A 63 -5.09 4.93 -4.88
C GLN A 63 -6.25 4.61 -3.95
N VAL A 64 -6.51 5.51 -2.99
CA VAL A 64 -7.56 5.35 -1.98
C VAL A 64 -8.59 6.46 -2.15
N HIS A 65 -9.84 6.08 -2.13
CA HIS A 65 -11.01 6.97 -2.15
C HIS A 65 -11.82 6.82 -0.88
N PHE A 66 -12.57 7.85 -0.50
CA PHE A 66 -13.59 7.69 0.52
C PHE A 66 -14.94 7.35 -0.11
N ALA A 67 -15.70 6.54 0.60
CA ALA A 67 -17.04 6.16 0.22
C ALA A 67 -17.91 5.98 1.47
N ARG A 68 -19.21 5.86 1.26
CA ARG A 68 -20.19 5.48 2.28
C ARG A 68 -20.93 4.23 1.80
N LEU A 69 -21.01 3.23 2.65
CA LEU A 69 -21.81 2.04 2.37
C LEU A 69 -23.29 2.40 2.32
N LYS A 70 -24.07 1.58 1.65
CA LYS A 70 -25.52 1.72 1.64
C LYS A 70 -26.12 1.48 3.02
N PRO A 71 -27.30 2.03 3.34
CA PRO A 71 -27.95 1.81 4.63
C PRO A 71 -28.18 0.34 4.97
N GLU A 72 -28.50 -0.49 3.97
CA GLU A 72 -28.66 -1.94 4.10
C GLU A 72 -27.35 -2.66 4.48
N ASP A 73 -26.20 -2.08 4.13
CA ASP A 73 -24.85 -2.58 4.44
C ASP A 73 -24.24 -1.85 5.65
N GLY A 74 -25.08 -1.19 6.46
CA GLY A 74 -24.69 -0.52 7.69
C GLY A 74 -24.41 0.99 7.58
N GLY A 75 -24.35 1.58 6.38
CA GLY A 75 -24.22 3.03 6.16
C GLY A 75 -22.88 3.64 6.63
N HIS A 76 -21.87 2.83 6.93
CA HIS A 76 -20.58 3.28 7.46
C HIS A 76 -19.72 4.01 6.42
N GLU A 77 -18.89 4.95 6.89
CA GLU A 77 -17.84 5.54 6.08
C GLU A 77 -16.69 4.55 5.91
N VAL A 78 -16.23 4.39 4.66
CA VAL A 78 -15.18 3.43 4.31
C VAL A 78 -14.10 4.08 3.46
N ALA A 79 -12.91 3.47 3.48
CA ALA A 79 -11.83 3.74 2.56
C ALA A 79 -11.80 2.62 1.51
N VAL A 80 -11.81 3.01 0.24
CA VAL A 80 -11.81 2.10 -0.92
C VAL A 80 -10.47 2.23 -1.61
N LYS A 81 -9.63 1.20 -1.49
CA LYS A 81 -8.34 1.10 -2.17
C LYS A 81 -8.55 0.40 -3.50
N ILE A 82 -8.06 1.01 -4.58
CA ILE A 82 -8.25 0.55 -5.96
C ILE A 82 -6.89 0.43 -6.61
N LEU A 83 -6.57 -0.73 -7.17
CA LEU A 83 -5.35 -0.93 -7.93
C LEU A 83 -5.34 -0.07 -9.19
N ARG A 84 -4.18 0.48 -9.50
CA ARG A 84 -3.92 1.21 -10.75
C ARG A 84 -4.17 0.26 -11.93
N PRO A 85 -4.94 0.67 -12.94
CA PRO A 85 -5.26 -0.20 -14.07
C PRO A 85 -4.01 -0.52 -14.89
N ASN A 86 -4.03 -1.67 -15.55
CA ASN A 86 -2.98 -2.13 -16.48
C ASN A 86 -1.57 -2.25 -15.88
N MET A 87 -1.42 -2.42 -14.56
CA MET A 87 -0.12 -2.59 -13.93
C MET A 87 0.55 -3.92 -14.29
N LEU A 88 -0.20 -5.01 -14.39
CA LEU A 88 0.35 -6.35 -14.70
C LEU A 88 1.15 -6.41 -16.00
N PRO A 89 0.67 -5.89 -17.15
CA PRO A 89 1.47 -5.86 -18.38
C PRO A 89 2.75 -5.06 -18.26
N VAL A 90 2.71 -3.91 -17.59
CA VAL A 90 3.91 -3.05 -17.37
C VAL A 90 4.94 -3.79 -16.53
N ILE A 91 4.53 -4.35 -15.40
CA ILE A 91 5.42 -5.10 -14.49
C ILE A 91 6.02 -6.33 -15.19
N ARG A 92 5.26 -7.06 -16.00
CA ARG A 92 5.79 -8.18 -16.79
C ARG A 92 6.87 -7.75 -17.77
N HIS A 93 6.68 -6.62 -18.44
CA HIS A 93 7.67 -6.07 -19.35
C HIS A 93 8.95 -5.68 -18.61
N ASP A 94 8.83 -4.98 -17.49
CA ASP A 94 9.96 -4.54 -16.67
C ASP A 94 10.73 -5.73 -16.07
N LEU A 95 10.02 -6.76 -15.61
CA LEU A 95 10.63 -8.00 -15.11
C LEU A 95 11.39 -8.75 -16.22
N ALA A 96 10.88 -8.77 -17.45
CA ALA A 96 11.57 -9.38 -18.57
C ALA A 96 12.88 -8.64 -18.92
N LEU A 97 12.87 -7.30 -18.82
CA LEU A 97 14.09 -6.49 -18.97
C LEU A 97 15.08 -6.79 -17.85
N LEU A 98 14.63 -6.84 -16.59
CA LEU A 98 15.49 -7.16 -15.44
C LEU A 98 16.10 -8.57 -15.57
N ASP A 99 15.33 -9.59 -15.99
CA ASP A 99 15.87 -10.94 -16.22
C ASP A 99 16.92 -10.96 -17.35
N THR A 100 16.72 -10.15 -18.41
CA THR A 100 17.70 -9.99 -19.48
C THR A 100 19.00 -9.40 -18.96
N PHE A 101 18.94 -8.33 -18.15
CA PHE A 101 20.13 -7.75 -17.53
C PHE A 101 20.80 -8.73 -16.56
N ALA A 102 20.01 -9.45 -15.75
CA ALA A 102 20.53 -10.47 -14.84
C ALA A 102 21.28 -11.57 -15.58
N MET A 103 20.73 -12.04 -16.70
CA MET A 103 21.38 -13.01 -17.58
C MET A 103 22.71 -12.48 -18.17
N LEU A 104 22.75 -11.22 -18.60
CA LEU A 104 23.99 -10.60 -19.11
C LEU A 104 25.04 -10.46 -18.01
N LEU A 105 24.66 -10.07 -16.80
CA LEU A 105 25.57 -10.02 -15.65
C LEU A 105 26.20 -11.39 -15.34
N GLU A 106 25.41 -12.47 -15.36
CA GLU A 106 25.92 -13.81 -15.16
C GLU A 106 26.90 -14.27 -16.24
N LYS A 107 26.72 -13.78 -17.47
CA LYS A 107 27.58 -14.15 -18.62
C LYS A 107 28.84 -13.32 -18.73
N LEU A 108 28.75 -12.03 -18.45
CA LEU A 108 29.80 -11.06 -18.75
C LEU A 108 30.69 -10.73 -17.56
N TRP A 109 30.22 -11.01 -16.34
CA TRP A 109 30.96 -10.70 -15.13
C TRP A 109 31.34 -11.97 -14.36
N SER A 110 32.64 -12.11 -14.00
CA SER A 110 33.16 -13.32 -13.32
C SER A 110 32.43 -13.62 -12.00
N ASP A 111 32.10 -12.58 -11.22
CA ASP A 111 31.38 -12.71 -9.96
C ASP A 111 29.86 -12.73 -10.12
N GLY A 112 29.35 -12.50 -11.32
CA GLY A 112 27.92 -12.43 -11.61
C GLY A 112 27.16 -13.69 -11.19
N LYS A 113 27.74 -14.86 -11.43
CA LYS A 113 27.14 -16.15 -11.01
C LYS A 113 27.02 -16.30 -9.50
N ARG A 114 27.97 -15.74 -8.72
CA ARG A 114 27.92 -15.79 -7.25
C ARG A 114 26.79 -14.97 -6.66
N LEU A 115 26.44 -13.85 -7.30
CA LEU A 115 25.38 -12.96 -6.86
C LEU A 115 23.98 -13.46 -7.21
N LYS A 116 23.87 -14.50 -8.08
CA LYS A 116 22.60 -15.11 -8.51
C LYS A 116 21.52 -14.10 -8.90
N PRO A 117 21.80 -13.12 -9.75
CA PRO A 117 20.90 -12.02 -10.03
C PRO A 117 19.54 -12.48 -10.60
N ARG A 118 19.50 -13.60 -11.33
CA ARG A 118 18.24 -14.16 -11.83
C ARG A 118 17.36 -14.71 -10.72
N GLU A 119 17.95 -15.34 -9.68
CA GLU A 119 17.19 -15.78 -8.51
C GLU A 119 16.59 -14.55 -7.78
N VAL A 120 17.36 -13.46 -7.65
CA VAL A 120 16.87 -12.19 -7.08
C VAL A 120 15.70 -11.62 -7.89
N VAL A 121 15.80 -11.59 -9.23
CA VAL A 121 14.70 -11.13 -10.09
C VAL A 121 13.47 -12.02 -9.95
N ALA A 122 13.65 -13.34 -9.86
CA ALA A 122 12.54 -14.28 -9.68
C ALA A 122 11.81 -14.08 -8.33
N GLU A 123 12.54 -13.87 -7.24
CA GLU A 123 11.95 -13.55 -5.93
C GLU A 123 11.25 -12.18 -5.94
N PHE A 124 11.86 -11.18 -6.58
CA PHE A 124 11.24 -9.86 -6.76
C PHE A 124 9.94 -9.93 -7.58
N ALA A 125 9.90 -10.79 -8.61
CA ALA A 125 8.70 -11.02 -9.40
C ALA A 125 7.55 -11.59 -8.55
N LYS A 126 7.83 -12.54 -7.65
CA LYS A 126 6.83 -13.07 -6.72
C LYS A 126 6.30 -11.97 -5.81
N TYR A 127 7.21 -11.18 -5.20
CA TYR A 127 6.84 -10.06 -4.34
C TYR A 127 5.91 -9.07 -5.06
N LEU A 128 6.26 -8.65 -6.28
CA LEU A 128 5.42 -7.74 -7.06
C LEU A 128 4.05 -8.31 -7.42
N HIS A 129 3.97 -9.62 -7.70
CA HIS A 129 2.66 -10.26 -7.94
C HIS A 129 1.79 -10.28 -6.68
N ASP A 130 2.41 -10.52 -5.52
CA ASP A 130 1.73 -10.51 -4.23
C ASP A 130 1.19 -9.11 -3.87
N GLU A 131 1.96 -8.05 -4.17
CA GLU A 131 1.56 -6.65 -4.00
C GLU A 131 0.38 -6.22 -4.91
N LEU A 132 0.15 -6.93 -6.02
CA LEU A 132 -0.96 -6.66 -6.94
C LEU A 132 -2.24 -7.44 -6.60
N ASP A 133 -2.29 -8.10 -5.46
CA ASP A 133 -3.47 -8.80 -4.97
C ASP A 133 -3.94 -8.21 -3.63
N LEU A 134 -4.95 -7.33 -3.71
CA LEU A 134 -5.50 -6.67 -2.53
C LEU A 134 -6.22 -7.64 -1.57
N MET A 135 -6.59 -8.85 -2.00
CA MET A 135 -7.10 -9.89 -1.09
C MET A 135 -6.03 -10.34 -0.10
N ARG A 136 -4.77 -10.39 -0.51
CA ARG A 136 -3.66 -10.72 0.40
C ARG A 136 -3.43 -9.60 1.42
N GLU A 137 -3.51 -8.35 0.97
CA GLU A 137 -3.41 -7.20 1.87
C GLU A 137 -4.56 -7.20 2.90
N ALA A 138 -5.79 -7.47 2.44
CA ALA A 138 -6.96 -7.62 3.30
C ALA A 138 -6.79 -8.75 4.34
N ALA A 139 -6.22 -9.90 3.91
CA ALA A 139 -5.94 -11.02 4.81
C ALA A 139 -4.89 -10.66 5.86
N ASN A 140 -3.81 -9.99 5.45
CA ASN A 140 -2.76 -9.51 6.37
C ASN A 140 -3.31 -8.49 7.37
N ALA A 141 -4.12 -7.52 6.92
CA ALA A 141 -4.78 -6.55 7.80
C ALA A 141 -5.69 -7.23 8.81
N SER A 142 -6.49 -8.19 8.38
CA SER A 142 -7.39 -8.95 9.28
C SER A 142 -6.61 -9.82 10.27
N GLN A 143 -5.48 -10.40 9.86
CA GLN A 143 -4.60 -11.14 10.77
C GLN A 143 -3.98 -10.19 11.81
N LEU A 144 -3.47 -9.05 11.36
CA LEU A 144 -2.91 -8.03 12.25
C LEU A 144 -3.95 -7.53 13.25
N ARG A 145 -5.18 -7.27 12.81
CA ARG A 145 -6.28 -6.89 13.69
C ARG A 145 -6.53 -7.94 14.78
N ARG A 146 -6.51 -9.22 14.44
CA ARG A 146 -6.65 -10.31 15.44
C ARG A 146 -5.48 -10.33 16.41
N ASN A 147 -4.25 -10.18 15.93
CA ASN A 147 -3.06 -10.19 16.77
C ASN A 147 -3.07 -9.06 17.81
N PHE A 148 -3.69 -7.92 17.48
CA PHE A 148 -3.76 -6.74 18.34
C PHE A 148 -5.15 -6.53 18.99
N ALA A 149 -6.04 -7.53 18.96
CA ALA A 149 -7.41 -7.39 19.47
C ALA A 149 -7.48 -6.94 20.95
N GLU A 150 -6.55 -7.41 21.77
CA GLU A 150 -6.44 -7.06 23.21
C GLU A 150 -5.51 -5.86 23.47
N SER A 151 -4.84 -5.33 22.43
CA SER A 151 -3.89 -4.23 22.57
C SER A 151 -4.56 -2.87 22.33
N LYS A 152 -4.19 -1.89 23.17
CA LYS A 152 -4.58 -0.48 22.97
C LYS A 152 -3.56 0.31 22.14
N LEU A 153 -2.47 -0.32 21.73
CA LEU A 153 -1.37 0.34 21.04
C LEU A 153 -1.65 0.53 19.54
N LEU A 154 -2.40 -0.39 18.95
CA LEU A 154 -2.65 -0.40 17.50
C LEU A 154 -4.12 -0.66 17.21
N ILE A 155 -4.74 0.21 16.46
CA ILE A 155 -6.07 0.01 15.89
C ILE A 155 -5.87 -0.29 14.40
N VAL A 156 -6.36 -1.45 13.96
CA VAL A 156 -6.33 -1.86 12.55
C VAL A 156 -7.76 -1.77 12.00
N PRO A 157 -7.97 -1.11 10.84
CA PRO A 157 -9.28 -0.95 10.26
C PRO A 157 -9.95 -2.31 9.97
N GLU A 158 -11.26 -2.37 10.12
CA GLU A 158 -12.05 -3.51 9.74
C GLU A 158 -12.10 -3.64 8.22
N VAL A 159 -11.94 -4.87 7.72
CA VAL A 159 -12.04 -5.19 6.30
C VAL A 159 -13.46 -5.66 5.98
N HIS A 160 -14.10 -5.01 5.01
CA HIS A 160 -15.40 -5.39 4.49
C HIS A 160 -15.25 -6.46 3.40
N TRP A 161 -15.11 -7.71 3.80
CA TRP A 161 -14.73 -8.84 2.94
C TRP A 161 -15.66 -9.04 1.74
N ASP A 162 -16.97 -8.84 1.93
CA ASP A 162 -17.97 -8.99 0.87
C ASP A 162 -17.80 -7.99 -0.27
N LEU A 163 -17.02 -6.92 -0.02
CA LEU A 163 -16.68 -5.88 -0.97
C LEU A 163 -15.20 -5.92 -1.38
N CYS A 164 -14.43 -6.93 -0.96
CA CYS A 164 -13.04 -7.09 -1.38
C CYS A 164 -12.92 -7.99 -2.60
N THR A 165 -12.01 -7.63 -3.50
CA THR A 165 -11.61 -8.38 -4.69
C THR A 165 -10.09 -8.29 -4.86
N GLY A 166 -9.48 -8.99 -5.81
CA GLY A 166 -8.05 -8.86 -6.08
C GLY A 166 -7.63 -7.43 -6.48
N THR A 167 -8.57 -6.58 -6.95
CA THR A 167 -8.26 -5.22 -7.44
C THR A 167 -8.89 -4.09 -6.64
N VAL A 168 -9.80 -4.40 -5.73
CA VAL A 168 -10.47 -3.43 -4.84
C VAL A 168 -10.49 -3.98 -3.43
N MET A 169 -10.09 -3.18 -2.45
CA MET A 169 -10.19 -3.48 -1.02
C MET A 169 -11.00 -2.39 -0.34
N VAL A 170 -12.02 -2.79 0.42
CA VAL A 170 -12.86 -1.89 1.21
C VAL A 170 -12.60 -2.13 2.68
N MET A 171 -12.31 -1.06 3.40
CA MET A 171 -12.00 -1.10 4.82
C MET A 171 -12.60 0.10 5.55
N GLU A 172 -12.72 -0.01 6.86
CA GLU A 172 -13.14 1.07 7.75
C GLU A 172 -12.32 2.34 7.49
N ARG A 173 -13.01 3.49 7.42
CA ARG A 173 -12.35 4.79 7.34
C ARG A 173 -11.78 5.17 8.70
N MET A 174 -10.46 5.20 8.81
CA MET A 174 -9.78 5.66 10.01
C MET A 174 -9.66 7.18 10.03
N GLN A 175 -9.79 7.76 11.22
CA GLN A 175 -9.55 9.18 11.47
C GLN A 175 -8.34 9.34 12.36
N GLY A 176 -7.49 10.34 12.08
CA GLY A 176 -6.30 10.59 12.86
C GLY A 176 -5.38 11.61 12.23
N THR A 177 -4.34 11.98 12.96
CA THR A 177 -3.26 12.83 12.46
C THR A 177 -2.09 11.96 11.99
N PRO A 178 -1.66 12.09 10.73
CA PRO A 178 -0.51 11.33 10.23
C PRO A 178 0.74 11.56 11.08
N ILE A 179 1.49 10.48 11.35
CA ILE A 179 2.70 10.54 12.17
C ILE A 179 3.78 11.47 11.58
N SER A 180 3.77 11.70 10.26
CA SER A 180 4.64 12.65 9.57
C SER A 180 4.38 14.10 9.97
N GLN A 181 3.20 14.43 10.54
CA GLN A 181 2.82 15.77 10.99
C GLN A 181 3.20 15.99 12.46
N ILE A 182 4.49 15.85 12.78
CA ILE A 182 5.02 15.93 14.16
C ILE A 182 4.61 17.20 14.88
N ASP A 183 4.65 18.35 14.20
CA ASP A 183 4.31 19.65 14.82
C ASP A 183 2.82 19.72 15.20
N ARG A 184 1.95 19.12 14.38
CA ARG A 184 0.53 19.02 14.70
C ARG A 184 0.28 18.08 15.88
N LEU A 185 0.95 16.92 15.91
CA LEU A 185 0.86 16.00 17.05
C LEU A 185 1.29 16.66 18.36
N ARG A 186 2.38 17.45 18.33
CA ARG A 186 2.84 18.23 19.50
C ARG A 186 1.83 19.30 19.92
N ALA A 187 1.25 20.01 18.96
CA ALA A 187 0.22 21.02 19.23
C ALA A 187 -1.04 20.41 19.84
N ASP A 188 -1.40 19.18 19.43
CA ASP A 188 -2.51 18.40 19.98
C ASP A 188 -2.14 17.76 21.36
N GLY A 189 -0.96 18.04 21.92
CA GLY A 189 -0.53 17.55 23.23
C GLY A 189 -0.04 16.10 23.25
N ILE A 190 0.24 15.51 22.10
CA ILE A 190 0.74 14.14 21.99
C ILE A 190 2.21 14.07 22.37
N ASP A 191 2.55 13.20 23.33
CA ASP A 191 3.94 12.88 23.68
C ASP A 191 4.58 12.02 22.60
N VAL A 192 5.40 12.66 21.76
CA VAL A 192 6.09 12.00 20.64
C VAL A 192 7.06 10.91 21.12
N SER A 193 7.68 11.07 22.30
CA SER A 193 8.58 10.05 22.87
C SER A 193 7.81 8.77 23.23
N ARG A 194 6.67 8.94 23.90
CA ARG A 194 5.78 7.82 24.22
C ARG A 194 5.21 7.15 22.95
N LEU A 195 4.87 7.96 21.93
CA LEU A 195 4.42 7.45 20.64
C LEU A 195 5.49 6.62 19.93
N SER A 196 6.75 7.08 19.99
CA SER A 196 7.89 6.35 19.43
C SER A 196 8.13 5.02 20.15
N ALA A 197 8.04 5.01 21.48
CA ALA A 197 8.16 3.79 22.29
C ALA A 197 7.05 2.77 21.93
N ALA A 198 5.81 3.24 21.80
CA ALA A 198 4.68 2.41 21.35
C ALA A 198 4.91 1.84 19.95
N GLY A 199 5.47 2.64 19.02
CA GLY A 199 5.83 2.18 17.68
C GLY A 199 6.85 1.03 17.69
N VAL A 200 7.85 1.11 18.56
CA VAL A 200 8.85 0.02 18.75
C VAL A 200 8.18 -1.23 19.31
N GLU A 201 7.31 -1.11 20.31
CA GLU A 201 6.57 -2.22 20.90
C GLU A 201 5.66 -2.91 19.86
N ILE A 202 4.92 -2.12 19.06
CA ILE A 202 4.10 -2.62 17.95
C ILE A 202 4.96 -3.42 16.98
N PHE A 203 6.11 -2.87 16.57
CA PHE A 203 7.02 -3.53 15.62
C PHE A 203 7.47 -4.90 16.14
N PHE A 204 7.96 -4.97 17.39
CA PHE A 204 8.43 -6.24 17.95
C PHE A 204 7.30 -7.25 18.15
N THR A 205 6.10 -6.80 18.52
CA THR A 205 4.91 -7.68 18.63
C THR A 205 4.49 -8.28 17.28
N GLN A 206 4.83 -7.62 16.15
CA GLN A 206 4.52 -8.17 14.82
C GLN A 206 5.56 -9.19 14.36
N VAL A 207 6.80 -9.09 14.83
CA VAL A 207 7.93 -9.92 14.37
C VAL A 207 8.08 -11.19 15.20
N PHE A 208 7.70 -11.15 16.48
CA PHE A 208 7.83 -12.24 17.46
C PHE A 208 6.47 -12.70 18.00
#